data_2246c030ac69766a0f69c300ed5074ca
#
_entry.id   2246c030ac69766a0f69c300ed5074ca
#
_cell.length_a   1.000
_cell.length_b   1.000
_cell.length_c   1.000
_cell.angle_alpha   90.00
_cell.angle_beta   90.00
_cell.angle_gamma   90.00
#
_symmetry.space_group_name_H-M   'P 1'
#
loop_
_entity.id
_entity.type
_entity.pdbx_description
1 polymer ?
#
loop_
_entity_poly.entity_id
_entity_poly.type
_entity_poly.pdbx_seq_one_letter_code
_entity_poly.pdbx_strand_id
1 'polypeptide(L)'
;MIPCKISGNVHLVLWSRLRHGAGQGHMNKNLMKMKRTALWIAVISCIMTMISCGTGKKALTSADIDGQWTIVEAMGQAVTGNEGNVPSINFNVAEKSVSGTTGCNSFMGGFTLGENNEVSFSPLAATKMMCRDMKAEMLIFQAAEAARTARKDNEDLVFCSEDGNVVLRMTR
;
A
#
# COMPACT_ATOMS: atom_id res chain seq x y z
N MET A 1 -12.81 2.51 -3.68
CA MET A 1 -11.59 1.86 -3.11
C MET A 1 -10.36 2.59 -3.63
N ILE A 2 -9.69 3.37 -2.81
CA ILE A 2 -8.53 4.19 -3.18
C ILE A 2 -7.28 3.37 -2.89
N PRO A 3 -6.36 3.15 -3.86
CA PRO A 3 -5.11 2.43 -3.61
C PRO A 3 -4.17 3.24 -2.72
N CYS A 4 -3.50 2.57 -1.83
CA CYS A 4 -2.43 3.13 -0.99
C CYS A 4 -1.36 3.80 -1.87
N LYS A 5 -1.20 5.12 -1.74
CA LYS A 5 -0.41 5.94 -2.67
C LYS A 5 1.08 5.78 -2.40
N ILE A 6 1.84 5.36 -3.41
CA ILE A 6 3.30 5.37 -3.37
C ILE A 6 3.74 6.79 -3.75
N SER A 7 4.44 7.48 -2.85
CA SER A 7 5.11 8.74 -3.16
C SER A 7 6.39 8.43 -3.96
N GLY A 8 6.28 8.49 -5.26
CA GLY A 8 7.40 8.40 -6.18
C GLY A 8 7.17 9.34 -7.35
N ASN A 9 7.93 10.44 -7.39
CA ASN A 9 7.96 11.35 -8.53
C ASN A 9 8.39 10.62 -9.80
N VAL A 10 7.51 10.55 -10.79
CA VAL A 10 7.90 10.19 -12.17
C VAL A 10 7.66 11.40 -13.06
N HIS A 11 8.77 11.92 -13.54
CA HIS A 11 8.88 13.03 -14.48
C HIS A 11 8.04 12.79 -15.75
N LEU A 12 7.21 13.78 -16.05
CA LEU A 12 6.48 13.92 -17.30
C LEU A 12 7.42 14.53 -18.35
N VAL A 13 7.81 13.77 -19.37
CA VAL A 13 8.56 14.31 -20.51
C VAL A 13 7.83 14.05 -21.82
N LEU A 14 7.38 15.13 -22.37
CA LEU A 14 7.31 15.54 -23.76
C LEU A 14 6.62 14.65 -24.82
N TRP A 15 5.47 15.08 -25.24
CA TRP A 15 4.98 14.93 -26.60
C TRP A 15 4.99 16.29 -27.32
N SER A 16 5.93 16.50 -28.22
CA SER A 16 5.83 17.54 -29.24
C SER A 16 6.51 17.08 -30.55
N ARG A 17 5.82 17.34 -31.63
CA ARG A 17 6.22 17.31 -33.04
C ARG A 17 6.01 16.01 -33.83
N LEU A 18 5.02 16.07 -34.69
CA LEU A 18 5.20 15.85 -36.13
C LEU A 18 4.04 16.48 -36.89
N ARG A 19 4.35 17.57 -37.58
CA ARG A 19 3.48 18.25 -38.56
C ARG A 19 4.19 18.22 -39.90
N HIS A 20 3.40 17.94 -40.95
CA HIS A 20 3.62 18.24 -42.40
C HIS A 20 4.25 17.18 -43.29
N GLY A 21 3.48 16.91 -44.34
CA GLY A 21 3.88 16.27 -45.59
C GLY A 21 2.67 15.91 -46.46
N ALA A 22 2.06 16.90 -47.10
CA ALA A 22 1.07 16.65 -48.16
C ALA A 22 1.82 16.33 -49.46
N GLY A 23 1.59 15.12 -50.01
CA GLY A 23 2.06 14.72 -51.33
C GLY A 23 0.98 13.91 -52.03
N GLN A 24 0.35 14.48 -53.03
CA GLN A 24 -0.58 13.78 -53.95
C GLN A 24 0.21 12.85 -54.86
N GLY A 25 -0.19 11.58 -54.96
CA GLY A 25 0.44 10.62 -55.88
C GLY A 25 -0.46 9.42 -56.10
N HIS A 26 -0.97 9.33 -57.32
CA HIS A 26 -1.49 8.18 -58.10
C HIS A 26 -1.84 6.88 -57.32
N MET A 27 -3.12 6.61 -57.19
CA MET A 27 -3.70 5.51 -56.39
C MET A 27 -3.54 4.15 -57.09
N ASN A 28 -2.55 3.39 -56.71
CA ASN A 28 -2.34 2.01 -57.19
C ASN A 28 -3.20 1.05 -56.33
N LYS A 29 -4.01 0.18 -56.96
CA LYS A 29 -4.91 -0.77 -56.27
C LYS A 29 -4.23 -1.72 -55.32
N ASN A 30 -2.93 -1.98 -55.52
CA ASN A 30 -2.13 -2.80 -54.61
C ASN A 30 -1.78 -2.07 -53.28
N LEU A 31 -1.74 -0.73 -53.33
CA LEU A 31 -1.49 0.09 -52.12
C LEU A 31 -2.68 0.11 -51.18
N MET A 32 -3.91 -0.06 -51.70
CA MET A 32 -5.13 -0.16 -50.88
C MET A 32 -5.19 -1.49 -50.06
N LYS A 33 -4.74 -2.61 -50.66
CA LYS A 33 -4.63 -3.89 -49.92
C LYS A 33 -3.59 -3.81 -48.82
N MET A 34 -2.41 -3.24 -49.07
CA MET A 34 -1.37 -3.04 -48.07
C MET A 34 -1.82 -2.07 -46.95
N LYS A 35 -2.56 -1.03 -47.25
CA LYS A 35 -3.09 -0.10 -46.22
C LYS A 35 -4.10 -0.79 -45.30
N ARG A 36 -4.95 -1.68 -45.83
CA ARG A 36 -5.94 -2.43 -45.04
C ARG A 36 -5.25 -3.44 -44.11
N THR A 37 -4.23 -4.16 -44.58
CA THR A 37 -3.47 -5.10 -43.75
C THR A 37 -2.64 -4.36 -42.69
N ALA A 38 -2.01 -3.22 -43.02
CA ALA A 38 -1.28 -2.39 -42.07
C ALA A 38 -2.23 -1.82 -40.98
N LEU A 39 -3.47 -1.47 -41.34
CA LEU A 39 -4.47 -0.99 -40.38
C LEU A 39 -4.87 -2.10 -39.41
N TRP A 40 -5.07 -3.34 -39.90
CA TRP A 40 -5.38 -4.49 -39.04
C TRP A 40 -4.24 -4.86 -38.10
N ILE A 41 -2.98 -4.77 -38.57
CA ILE A 41 -1.80 -5.01 -37.73
C ILE A 41 -1.68 -3.91 -36.64
N ALA A 42 -1.94 -2.66 -36.99
CA ALA A 42 -1.93 -1.56 -36.02
C ALA A 42 -3.03 -1.70 -34.96
N VAL A 43 -4.24 -2.14 -35.34
CA VAL A 43 -5.35 -2.39 -34.41
C VAL A 43 -5.05 -3.57 -33.48
N ILE A 44 -4.50 -4.66 -34.01
CA ILE A 44 -4.09 -5.83 -33.22
C ILE A 44 -2.96 -5.46 -32.25
N SER A 45 -1.97 -4.67 -32.69
CA SER A 45 -0.91 -4.16 -31.84
C SER A 45 -1.44 -3.25 -30.71
N CYS A 46 -2.42 -2.40 -30.99
CA CYS A 46 -3.06 -1.56 -29.99
C CYS A 46 -3.87 -2.36 -28.94
N ILE A 47 -4.51 -3.47 -29.37
CA ILE A 47 -5.26 -4.35 -28.46
C ILE A 47 -4.33 -5.12 -27.52
N MET A 48 -3.13 -5.51 -28.00
CA MET A 48 -2.13 -6.22 -27.17
C MET A 48 -1.52 -5.33 -26.10
N THR A 49 -1.50 -4.00 -26.25
CA THR A 49 -0.97 -3.08 -25.22
C THR A 49 -1.96 -2.77 -24.10
N MET A 50 -3.22 -3.19 -24.23
CA MET A 50 -4.25 -3.04 -23.19
C MET A 50 -4.28 -4.19 -22.17
N ILE A 51 -3.37 -5.17 -22.29
CA ILE A 51 -3.10 -6.09 -21.18
C ILE A 51 -2.31 -5.29 -20.15
N SER A 52 -2.99 -4.34 -19.53
CA SER A 52 -2.52 -3.65 -18.34
C SER A 52 -2.26 -4.73 -17.30
N CYS A 53 -1.00 -4.85 -16.93
CA CYS A 53 -0.56 -5.63 -15.79
C CYS A 53 -1.30 -5.05 -14.57
N GLY A 54 -2.48 -5.60 -14.27
CA GLY A 54 -3.12 -5.37 -13.00
C GLY A 54 -2.15 -5.91 -11.96
N THR A 55 -1.47 -5.05 -11.24
CA THR A 55 -0.77 -5.39 -10.01
C THR A 55 -1.84 -5.95 -9.08
N GLY A 56 -2.09 -7.26 -9.19
CA GLY A 56 -3.01 -7.98 -8.33
C GLY A 56 -2.51 -7.77 -6.90
N LYS A 57 -3.24 -6.96 -6.14
CA LYS A 57 -2.98 -6.84 -4.70
C LYS A 57 -3.12 -8.25 -4.14
N LYS A 58 -2.00 -8.84 -3.75
CA LYS A 58 -2.01 -10.15 -3.11
C LYS A 58 -2.89 -10.04 -1.86
N ALA A 59 -3.93 -10.85 -1.77
CA ALA A 59 -4.74 -10.95 -0.58
C ALA A 59 -3.84 -11.44 0.57
N LEU A 60 -3.85 -10.73 1.68
CA LEU A 60 -3.18 -11.15 2.89
C LEU A 60 -3.93 -12.32 3.51
N THR A 61 -3.17 -13.28 3.96
CA THR A 61 -3.69 -14.39 4.78
C THR A 61 -3.44 -14.12 6.25
N SER A 62 -4.13 -14.84 7.12
CA SER A 62 -3.86 -14.78 8.56
C SER A 62 -2.38 -15.04 8.87
N ALA A 63 -1.76 -15.98 8.18
CA ALA A 63 -0.35 -16.31 8.36
C ALA A 63 0.62 -15.19 7.97
N ASP A 64 0.21 -14.27 7.09
CA ASP A 64 1.02 -13.11 6.71
C ASP A 64 1.06 -12.04 7.80
N ILE A 65 0.05 -12.00 8.67
CA ILE A 65 -0.10 -10.99 9.73
C ILE A 65 0.22 -11.57 11.09
N ASP A 66 -0.17 -12.82 11.35
CA ASP A 66 -0.11 -13.46 12.66
C ASP A 66 1.30 -13.45 13.26
N GLY A 67 1.38 -13.24 14.57
CA GLY A 67 2.64 -13.22 15.31
C GLY A 67 3.16 -11.83 15.64
N GLN A 68 4.42 -11.78 16.07
CA GLN A 68 5.05 -10.57 16.61
C GLN A 68 5.72 -9.73 15.53
N TRP A 69 5.52 -8.42 15.63
CA TRP A 69 6.10 -7.40 14.77
C TRP A 69 6.70 -6.26 15.59
N THR A 70 7.80 -5.70 15.10
CA THR A 70 8.40 -4.49 15.64
C THR A 70 7.80 -3.29 14.94
N ILE A 71 7.30 -2.29 15.67
CA ILE A 71 6.75 -1.06 15.11
C ILE A 71 7.91 -0.10 14.85
N VAL A 72 8.12 0.28 13.58
CA VAL A 72 9.24 1.15 13.19
C VAL A 72 8.77 2.56 12.81
N GLU A 73 7.51 2.69 12.36
CA GLU A 73 6.94 3.98 11.97
C GLU A 73 5.44 4.04 12.31
N ALA A 74 4.98 5.16 12.86
CA ALA A 74 3.58 5.45 13.10
C ALA A 74 3.26 6.89 12.69
N MET A 75 2.16 7.08 11.96
CA MET A 75 1.70 8.38 11.44
C MET A 75 2.79 9.16 10.67
N GLY A 76 3.62 8.43 9.88
CA GLY A 76 4.69 9.02 9.09
C GLY A 76 5.92 9.45 9.90
N GLN A 77 6.02 9.04 11.16
CA GLN A 77 7.14 9.34 12.03
C GLN A 77 7.78 8.04 12.54
N ALA A 78 9.11 8.00 12.56
CA ALA A 78 9.81 6.90 13.20
C ALA A 78 9.49 6.87 14.70
N VAL A 79 9.21 5.68 15.21
CA VAL A 79 8.94 5.47 16.64
C VAL A 79 10.10 4.74 17.29
N THR A 80 10.50 5.25 18.43
CA THR A 80 11.51 4.65 19.30
C THR A 80 10.91 4.47 20.68
N GLY A 81 11.25 3.36 21.33
CA GLY A 81 10.78 3.14 22.69
C GLY A 81 11.61 3.90 23.74
N ASN A 82 11.16 3.83 24.96
CA ASN A 82 11.86 4.38 26.12
C ASN A 82 12.88 3.36 26.66
N GLU A 83 14.06 3.86 27.05
CA GLU A 83 15.08 3.07 27.79
C GLU A 83 15.45 1.74 27.14
N GLY A 84 15.47 1.68 25.79
CA GLY A 84 15.80 0.48 25.02
C GLY A 84 14.64 -0.50 24.82
N ASN A 85 13.45 -0.22 25.33
CA ASN A 85 12.25 -1.01 25.06
C ASN A 85 11.72 -0.69 23.68
N VAL A 86 11.75 -1.65 22.77
CA VAL A 86 11.31 -1.46 21.38
C VAL A 86 9.79 -1.63 21.30
N PRO A 87 9.08 -0.69 20.66
CA PRO A 87 7.65 -0.82 20.41
C PRO A 87 7.35 -2.07 19.57
N SER A 88 6.43 -2.89 20.02
CA SER A 88 6.07 -4.12 19.31
C SER A 88 4.60 -4.44 19.46
N ILE A 89 4.10 -5.22 18.49
CA ILE A 89 2.72 -5.66 18.43
C ILE A 89 2.68 -7.14 18.06
N ASN A 90 1.81 -7.88 18.70
CA ASN A 90 1.58 -9.31 18.43
C ASN A 90 0.12 -9.49 18.01
N PHE A 91 -0.09 -10.01 16.81
CA PHE A 91 -1.41 -10.32 16.29
C PHE A 91 -1.74 -11.80 16.51
N ASN A 92 -2.93 -12.06 17.03
CA ASN A 92 -3.56 -13.36 17.01
C ASN A 92 -4.87 -13.25 16.19
N VAL A 93 -4.74 -13.51 14.89
CA VAL A 93 -5.86 -13.34 13.95
C VAL A 93 -6.98 -14.35 14.22
N ALA A 94 -6.64 -15.56 14.69
CA ALA A 94 -7.63 -16.59 15.01
C ALA A 94 -8.51 -16.18 16.20
N GLU A 95 -7.92 -15.57 17.21
CA GLU A 95 -8.63 -15.07 18.40
C GLU A 95 -9.16 -13.64 18.22
N LYS A 96 -8.90 -13.03 17.05
CA LYS A 96 -9.26 -11.63 16.77
C LYS A 96 -8.72 -10.68 17.83
N SER A 97 -7.53 -10.93 18.32
CA SER A 97 -6.89 -10.17 19.39
C SER A 97 -5.55 -9.61 18.98
N VAL A 98 -5.16 -8.56 19.65
CA VAL A 98 -3.85 -7.93 19.52
C VAL A 98 -3.35 -7.53 20.89
N SER A 99 -2.04 -7.66 21.08
CA SER A 99 -1.35 -7.19 22.28
C SER A 99 0.02 -6.64 21.90
N GLY A 100 0.63 -5.85 22.78
CA GLY A 100 1.94 -5.31 22.48
C GLY A 100 2.44 -4.33 23.52
N THR A 101 3.51 -3.63 23.15
CA THR A 101 4.05 -2.53 23.95
C THR A 101 4.35 -1.32 23.07
N THR A 102 4.11 -0.15 23.60
CA THR A 102 4.50 1.13 23.00
C THR A 102 5.97 1.49 23.26
N GLY A 103 6.70 0.58 23.93
CA GLY A 103 8.02 0.89 24.49
C GLY A 103 7.97 1.55 25.86
N CYS A 104 6.78 1.89 26.34
CA CYS A 104 6.47 2.34 27.69
C CYS A 104 5.36 1.51 28.29
N ASN A 105 4.17 1.62 27.75
CA ASN A 105 2.99 0.90 28.22
C ASN A 105 2.73 -0.36 27.42
N SER A 106 2.21 -1.40 28.09
CA SER A 106 1.64 -2.55 27.43
C SER A 106 0.20 -2.24 27.02
N PHE A 107 -0.22 -2.76 25.88
CA PHE A 107 -1.58 -2.61 25.39
C PHE A 107 -2.17 -3.94 24.90
N MET A 108 -3.50 -4.00 24.86
CA MET A 108 -4.26 -5.10 24.29
C MET A 108 -5.59 -4.60 23.74
N GLY A 109 -6.15 -5.36 22.79
CA GLY A 109 -7.45 -5.05 22.20
C GLY A 109 -7.89 -6.08 21.17
N GLY A 110 -8.95 -5.77 20.44
CA GLY A 110 -9.39 -6.59 19.33
C GLY A 110 -8.76 -6.15 18.02
N PHE A 111 -8.57 -7.13 17.14
CA PHE A 111 -8.10 -6.93 15.77
C PHE A 111 -8.88 -7.84 14.83
N THR A 112 -9.28 -7.33 13.68
CA THR A 112 -9.91 -8.14 12.64
C THR A 112 -9.25 -7.90 11.29
N LEU A 113 -9.06 -9.00 10.55
CA LEU A 113 -8.70 -8.99 9.14
C LEU A 113 -9.93 -9.43 8.34
N GLY A 114 -10.46 -8.52 7.53
CA GLY A 114 -11.58 -8.75 6.62
C GLY A 114 -11.16 -9.09 5.21
N GLU A 115 -12.13 -9.18 4.32
CA GLU A 115 -11.90 -9.33 2.89
C GLU A 115 -11.18 -8.09 2.33
N ASN A 116 -10.50 -8.26 1.19
CA ASN A 116 -9.75 -7.18 0.53
C ASN A 116 -8.67 -6.51 1.39
N ASN A 117 -8.15 -7.25 2.38
CA ASN A 117 -7.14 -6.77 3.34
C ASN A 117 -7.65 -5.62 4.23
N GLU A 118 -8.96 -5.54 4.45
CA GLU A 118 -9.52 -4.60 5.41
C GLU A 118 -9.10 -4.98 6.83
N VAL A 119 -8.72 -3.98 7.61
CA VAL A 119 -8.34 -4.18 9.01
C VAL A 119 -9.09 -3.23 9.92
N SER A 120 -9.40 -3.69 11.12
CA SER A 120 -9.91 -2.82 12.15
C SER A 120 -9.42 -3.22 13.53
N PHE A 121 -9.19 -2.21 14.36
CA PHE A 121 -8.88 -2.36 15.77
C PHE A 121 -10.10 -1.97 16.61
N SER A 122 -10.37 -2.69 17.69
CA SER A 122 -11.22 -2.17 18.75
C SER A 122 -10.42 -1.14 19.58
N PRO A 123 -11.08 -0.35 20.42
CA PRO A 123 -10.36 0.52 21.36
C PRO A 123 -9.30 -0.28 22.13
N LEU A 124 -8.07 0.19 22.10
CA LEU A 124 -6.95 -0.44 22.77
C LEU A 124 -6.92 -0.02 24.24
N ALA A 125 -6.89 -0.99 25.14
CA ALA A 125 -6.64 -0.77 26.55
C ALA A 125 -5.13 -0.80 26.81
N ALA A 126 -4.64 0.15 27.61
CA ALA A 126 -3.22 0.21 27.94
C ALA A 126 -2.99 0.44 29.44
N THR A 127 -1.83 0.03 29.94
CA THR A 127 -1.35 0.45 31.24
C THR A 127 -1.09 1.96 31.25
N LYS A 128 -0.98 2.56 32.43
CA LYS A 128 -0.79 4.02 32.56
C LYS A 128 0.50 4.31 33.35
N MET A 129 1.62 3.83 32.83
CA MET A 129 2.93 4.22 33.36
C MET A 129 3.31 5.59 32.77
N MET A 130 3.93 6.41 33.58
CA MET A 130 4.49 7.69 33.12
C MET A 130 5.95 7.48 32.70
N CYS A 131 6.19 7.52 31.42
CA CYS A 131 7.53 7.48 30.86
C CYS A 131 8.00 8.87 30.44
N ARG A 132 9.31 8.99 30.19
CA ARG A 132 9.92 10.26 29.80
C ARG A 132 9.34 10.79 28.48
N ASP A 133 9.07 9.89 27.51
CA ASP A 133 8.51 10.22 26.21
C ASP A 133 7.28 9.32 25.95
N MET A 134 6.12 9.98 25.83
CA MET A 134 4.84 9.35 25.51
C MET A 134 4.46 9.49 24.03
N LYS A 135 5.35 10.06 23.19
CA LYS A 135 5.06 10.35 21.80
C LYS A 135 4.80 9.09 21.00
N ALA A 136 5.61 8.05 21.20
CA ALA A 136 5.45 6.78 20.52
C ALA A 136 4.07 6.16 20.79
N GLU A 137 3.61 6.18 22.04
CA GLU A 137 2.29 5.67 22.43
C GLU A 137 1.15 6.42 21.72
N MET A 138 1.20 7.75 21.75
CA MET A 138 0.20 8.58 21.08
C MET A 138 0.13 8.28 19.58
N LEU A 139 1.27 8.19 18.90
CA LEU A 139 1.33 7.92 17.46
C LEU A 139 0.83 6.52 17.12
N ILE A 140 1.18 5.51 17.92
CA ILE A 140 0.76 4.11 17.71
C ILE A 140 -0.77 3.99 17.86
N PHE A 141 -1.36 4.60 18.87
CA PHE A 141 -2.81 4.55 19.07
C PHE A 141 -3.57 5.31 17.99
N GLN A 142 -3.09 6.49 17.58
CA GLN A 142 -3.66 7.22 16.45
C GLN A 142 -3.56 6.40 15.14
N ALA A 143 -2.44 5.71 14.93
CA ALA A 143 -2.25 4.86 13.76
C ALA A 143 -3.21 3.66 13.77
N ALA A 144 -3.40 3.01 14.91
CA ALA A 144 -4.34 1.89 15.06
C ALA A 144 -5.79 2.35 14.80
N GLU A 145 -6.17 3.52 15.30
CA GLU A 145 -7.50 4.09 15.07
C GLU A 145 -7.74 4.47 13.61
N ALA A 146 -6.70 4.98 12.93
CA ALA A 146 -6.76 5.40 11.53
C ALA A 146 -6.63 4.24 10.53
N ALA A 147 -6.15 3.07 10.94
CA ALA A 147 -5.92 1.92 10.05
C ALA A 147 -7.23 1.38 9.46
N ARG A 148 -7.24 1.16 8.14
CA ARG A 148 -8.38 0.60 7.40
C ARG A 148 -8.00 -0.56 6.50
N THR A 149 -6.80 -0.56 5.95
CA THR A 149 -6.33 -1.64 5.07
C THR A 149 -4.89 -2.03 5.40
N ALA A 150 -4.53 -3.27 5.12
CA ALA A 150 -3.17 -3.77 5.29
C ALA A 150 -2.57 -4.21 3.95
N ARG A 151 -1.25 -4.17 3.84
CA ARG A 151 -0.51 -4.76 2.72
C ARG A 151 0.88 -5.17 3.17
N LYS A 152 1.47 -6.12 2.46
CA LYS A 152 2.91 -6.36 2.55
C LYS A 152 3.67 -5.42 1.62
N ASP A 153 4.79 -4.92 2.11
CA ASP A 153 5.76 -4.13 1.39
C ASP A 153 7.13 -4.76 1.62
N ASN A 154 7.50 -5.67 0.72
CA ASN A 154 8.60 -6.64 0.94
C ASN A 154 8.36 -7.49 2.19
N GLU A 155 9.22 -7.39 3.20
CA GLU A 155 9.10 -8.10 4.48
C GLU A 155 8.28 -7.32 5.50
N ASP A 156 8.00 -6.03 5.25
CA ASP A 156 7.25 -5.18 6.15
C ASP A 156 5.74 -5.43 6.03
N LEU A 157 5.05 -5.31 7.15
CA LEU A 157 3.60 -5.20 7.21
C LEU A 157 3.22 -3.72 7.36
N VAL A 158 2.42 -3.22 6.44
CA VAL A 158 2.06 -1.81 6.35
C VAL A 158 0.56 -1.65 6.43
N PHE A 159 0.09 -0.80 7.33
CA PHE A 159 -1.31 -0.41 7.44
C PHE A 159 -1.52 0.99 6.87
N CYS A 160 -2.64 1.15 6.18
CA CYS A 160 -3.01 2.39 5.53
C CYS A 160 -4.36 2.90 6.04
N SER A 161 -4.51 4.22 6.07
CA SER A 161 -5.78 4.91 6.34
C SER A 161 -6.75 4.76 5.16
N GLU A 162 -7.96 5.29 5.33
CA GLU A 162 -8.99 5.37 4.28
C GLU A 162 -8.49 6.14 3.04
N ASP A 163 -7.70 7.19 3.24
CA ASP A 163 -7.09 7.98 2.15
C ASP A 163 -5.92 7.27 1.46
N GLY A 164 -5.54 6.07 1.93
CA GLY A 164 -4.42 5.29 1.41
C GLY A 164 -3.04 5.73 1.88
N ASN A 165 -2.96 6.63 2.88
CA ASN A 165 -1.69 7.00 3.49
C ASN A 165 -1.22 5.90 4.44
N VAL A 166 0.10 5.68 4.48
CA VAL A 166 0.71 4.75 5.47
C VAL A 166 0.56 5.36 6.85
N VAL A 167 -0.09 4.63 7.76
CA VAL A 167 -0.26 5.04 9.16
C VAL A 167 0.57 4.22 10.11
N LEU A 168 0.90 2.97 9.77
CA LEU A 168 1.73 2.10 10.60
C LEU A 168 2.61 1.22 9.70
N ARG A 169 3.89 1.15 10.02
CA ARG A 169 4.86 0.24 9.39
C ARG A 169 5.53 -0.61 10.45
N MET A 170 5.58 -1.90 10.18
CA MET A 170 6.12 -2.89 11.12
C MET A 170 7.02 -3.86 10.36
N THR A 171 8.08 -4.32 11.01
CA THR A 171 9.04 -5.29 10.49
C THR A 171 9.16 -6.50 11.45
N ARG A 172 9.60 -7.62 10.93
CA ARG A 172 9.92 -8.83 11.72
C ARG A 172 11.38 -8.90 12.10
#